data_59bc4380f220a7631cd6a8a3012c7bed
#
_entry.id   59bc4380f220a7631cd6a8a3012c7bed
#
_cell.length_a   1.000
_cell.length_b   1.000
_cell.length_c   1.000
_cell.angle_alpha   90.00
_cell.angle_beta   90.00
_cell.angle_gamma   90.00
#
_symmetry.space_group_name_H-M   'P 1'
#
loop_
_entity.id
_entity.type
_entity.pdbx_description
1 polymer ?
#
loop_
_entity_poly.entity_id
_entity_poly.type
_entity_poly.pdbx_seq_one_letter_code
_entity_poly.pdbx_strand_id
1 'polypeptide(L)'
;MTIKNYEVVIKTLGPVHIGSGQVMKKQDYIYDFYNSKVYMINGNKLVKFLKRKNLLDTYQNFLKYPPKNSRATKEKGLKDYLDAQNVKQSEWKAFINYSEKVNHGKKYDTKRLNDIHIMVRDGQNKVYLPGSSIKGAIKTALVSKYDNEKYKDIYSKIKVSDSEPIDESHLAIYQKIDINKSEKPMPLYRECVDVDTEIKFKLTIKDEIYSINEIEQSIRDFYKNYYDKWLVGFKETKGGRRFALEGGMPDVLNQNILFLGAGAGFVSKTTHYQRRSREQAKRDSFKKLTKQFPKIYGNTTGIPSNVPIVLKGTTNQSRHTSYQQGMCEISFQELNNEVL
;
A
#
# COMPACT_ATOMS: atom_id res chain seq x y z
N MET A 1 -20.76 21.93 24.41
CA MET A 1 -20.16 21.16 23.28
C MET A 1 -18.68 21.09 23.55
N THR A 2 -18.20 19.95 24.01
CA THR A 2 -16.79 19.77 24.38
C THR A 2 -16.01 19.36 23.11
N ILE A 3 -14.84 19.96 22.93
CA ILE A 3 -13.92 19.62 21.85
C ILE A 3 -12.73 18.93 22.49
N LYS A 4 -12.46 17.70 22.07
CA LYS A 4 -11.28 16.95 22.48
C LYS A 4 -10.34 16.78 21.31
N ASN A 5 -9.08 17.08 21.53
CA ASN A 5 -8.02 16.93 20.54
C ASN A 5 -7.08 15.79 20.95
N TYR A 6 -6.66 15.02 19.97
CA TYR A 6 -5.75 13.90 20.15
C TYR A 6 -4.57 14.04 19.19
N GLU A 7 -3.35 13.84 19.67
CA GLU A 7 -2.26 13.40 18.83
C GLU A 7 -2.48 11.94 18.51
N VAL A 8 -2.35 11.58 17.27
CA VAL A 8 -2.54 10.21 16.80
C VAL A 8 -1.29 9.77 16.08
N VAL A 9 -0.80 8.59 16.46
CA VAL A 9 0.35 7.96 15.82
C VAL A 9 -0.11 6.71 15.09
N ILE A 10 0.25 6.61 13.82
CA ILE A 10 0.16 5.39 13.04
C ILE A 10 1.55 4.80 12.90
N LYS A 11 1.73 3.56 13.36
CA LYS A 11 2.92 2.75 13.09
C LYS A 11 2.61 1.75 11.97
N THR A 12 3.42 1.77 10.92
CA THR A 12 3.26 0.85 9.80
C THR A 12 3.77 -0.55 10.17
N LEU A 13 2.89 -1.54 10.21
CA LEU A 13 3.21 -2.96 10.38
C LEU A 13 3.37 -3.68 9.04
N GLY A 14 2.91 -3.06 7.97
CA GLY A 14 3.11 -3.44 6.59
C GLY A 14 3.21 -2.19 5.73
N PRO A 15 3.80 -2.27 4.53
CA PRO A 15 4.00 -1.09 3.69
C PRO A 15 2.67 -0.47 3.27
N VAL A 16 2.59 0.85 3.35
CA VAL A 16 1.38 1.64 3.08
C VAL A 16 1.52 2.41 1.78
N HIS A 17 0.58 2.22 0.86
CA HIS A 17 0.50 2.97 -0.39
C HIS A 17 -0.81 3.74 -0.50
N ILE A 18 -0.76 5.05 -0.50
CA ILE A 18 -1.88 5.90 -0.90
C ILE A 18 -1.50 6.58 -2.21
N GLY A 19 -2.10 6.10 -3.31
CA GLY A 19 -1.66 6.49 -4.65
C GLY A 19 -2.13 7.88 -5.05
N SER A 20 -1.27 8.62 -5.74
CA SER A 20 -1.60 9.88 -6.42
C SER A 20 -2.40 9.70 -7.71
N GLY A 21 -2.52 8.47 -8.21
CA GLY A 21 -2.98 8.18 -9.56
C GLY A 21 -1.86 8.23 -10.61
N GLN A 22 -0.68 8.73 -10.27
CA GLN A 22 0.47 8.75 -11.17
C GLN A 22 1.16 7.40 -11.23
N VAL A 23 1.66 7.07 -12.41
CA VAL A 23 2.38 5.83 -12.68
C VAL A 23 3.65 6.16 -13.44
N MET A 24 4.81 5.82 -12.87
CA MET A 24 6.09 5.97 -13.55
C MET A 24 6.34 4.79 -14.47
N LYS A 25 6.71 5.09 -15.69
CA LYS A 25 7.08 4.13 -16.71
C LYS A 25 8.59 3.90 -16.70
N LYS A 26 9.07 2.92 -17.45
CA LYS A 26 10.51 2.61 -17.57
C LYS A 26 11.37 3.76 -18.09
N GLN A 27 10.75 4.74 -18.73
CA GLN A 27 11.39 5.95 -19.22
C GLN A 27 11.61 7.01 -18.14
N ASP A 28 10.91 6.88 -17.00
CA ASP A 28 10.84 7.89 -15.94
C ASP A 28 11.76 7.57 -14.76
N TYR A 29 12.41 6.38 -14.76
CA TYR A 29 13.30 5.94 -13.69
C TYR A 29 14.50 5.15 -14.23
N ILE A 30 15.55 5.02 -13.43
CA ILE A 30 16.64 4.07 -13.65
C ILE A 30 16.57 2.98 -12.59
N TYR A 31 16.56 1.73 -13.02
CA TYR A 31 16.62 0.60 -12.10
C TYR A 31 18.02 -0.03 -12.07
N ASP A 32 18.63 -0.01 -10.91
CA ASP A 32 19.88 -0.72 -10.59
C ASP A 32 19.54 -2.08 -9.98
N PHE A 33 19.61 -3.09 -10.81
CA PHE A 33 19.32 -4.47 -10.40
C PHE A 33 20.27 -4.98 -9.31
N TYR A 34 21.57 -4.67 -9.42
CA TYR A 34 22.58 -5.20 -8.50
C TYR A 34 22.41 -4.66 -7.09
N ASN A 35 22.02 -3.41 -6.95
CA ASN A 35 21.78 -2.77 -5.67
C ASN A 35 20.31 -2.79 -5.24
N SER A 36 19.41 -3.39 -6.06
CA SER A 36 17.96 -3.37 -5.84
C SER A 36 17.43 -1.96 -5.54
N LYS A 37 17.84 -0.97 -6.35
CA LYS A 37 17.47 0.43 -6.19
C LYS A 37 16.84 1.00 -7.45
N VAL A 38 15.84 1.84 -7.26
CA VAL A 38 15.31 2.73 -8.29
C VAL A 38 15.78 4.14 -8.03
N TYR A 39 16.29 4.79 -9.08
CA TYR A 39 16.64 6.20 -9.07
C TYR A 39 15.53 6.97 -9.79
N MET A 40 14.86 7.83 -9.05
CA MET A 40 13.79 8.68 -9.54
C MET A 40 14.38 9.90 -10.24
N ILE A 41 13.91 10.19 -11.45
CA ILE A 41 14.51 11.19 -12.32
C ILE A 41 13.81 12.53 -12.19
N ASN A 42 14.61 13.59 -12.12
CA ASN A 42 14.12 14.94 -12.36
C ASN A 42 14.16 15.24 -13.86
N GLY A 43 13.00 15.28 -14.51
CA GLY A 43 12.89 15.46 -15.96
C GLY A 43 13.57 16.74 -16.48
N ASN A 44 13.44 17.86 -15.75
CA ASN A 44 14.08 19.12 -16.13
C ASN A 44 15.62 19.03 -16.08
N LYS A 45 16.15 18.38 -15.05
CA LYS A 45 17.61 18.13 -14.93
C LYS A 45 18.08 17.17 -16.02
N LEU A 46 17.32 16.12 -16.31
CA LEU A 46 17.64 15.19 -17.39
C LEU A 46 17.71 15.89 -18.74
N VAL A 47 16.72 16.69 -19.10
CA VAL A 47 16.74 17.47 -20.36
C VAL A 47 17.95 18.39 -20.46
N LYS A 48 18.30 19.10 -19.37
CA LYS A 48 19.51 19.93 -19.34
C LYS A 48 20.79 19.11 -19.51
N PHE A 49 20.87 17.93 -18.91
CA PHE A 49 21.98 17.01 -19.04
C PHE A 49 22.11 16.52 -20.50
N LEU A 50 21.01 16.05 -21.10
CA LEU A 50 20.97 15.54 -22.47
C LEU A 50 21.35 16.63 -23.52
N LYS A 51 20.88 17.87 -23.29
CA LYS A 51 21.30 19.01 -24.12
C LYS A 51 22.82 19.21 -24.11
N ARG A 52 23.43 19.22 -22.91
CA ARG A 52 24.88 19.38 -22.76
C ARG A 52 25.70 18.27 -23.42
N LYS A 53 25.13 17.09 -23.55
CA LYS A 53 25.75 15.91 -24.15
C LYS A 53 25.41 15.75 -25.62
N ASN A 54 24.65 16.67 -26.23
CA ASN A 54 24.10 16.57 -27.59
C ASN A 54 23.28 15.27 -27.83
N LEU A 55 22.57 14.81 -26.82
CA LEU A 55 21.77 13.58 -26.83
C LEU A 55 20.26 13.82 -26.88
N LEU A 56 19.80 15.07 -26.95
CA LEU A 56 18.37 15.37 -26.79
C LEU A 56 17.55 14.79 -27.98
N ASP A 57 18.03 14.96 -29.23
CA ASP A 57 17.29 14.50 -30.40
C ASP A 57 17.21 12.96 -30.46
N THR A 58 18.29 12.28 -30.10
CA THR A 58 18.31 10.82 -30.05
C THR A 58 17.38 10.30 -28.91
N TYR A 59 17.27 11.04 -27.78
CA TYR A 59 16.34 10.71 -26.71
C TYR A 59 14.88 10.93 -27.11
N GLN A 60 14.58 12.02 -27.84
CA GLN A 60 13.24 12.24 -28.38
C GLN A 60 12.82 11.12 -29.35
N ASN A 61 13.72 10.68 -30.20
CA ASN A 61 13.48 9.54 -31.09
C ASN A 61 13.27 8.23 -30.31
N PHE A 62 14.05 8.00 -29.24
CA PHE A 62 13.86 6.86 -28.35
C PHE A 62 12.47 6.87 -27.69
N LEU A 63 11.97 8.03 -27.25
CA LEU A 63 10.63 8.16 -26.65
C LEU A 63 9.51 7.93 -27.69
N LYS A 64 9.69 8.44 -28.94
CA LYS A 64 8.69 8.26 -29.99
C LYS A 64 8.63 6.82 -30.52
N TYR A 65 9.79 6.18 -30.60
CA TYR A 65 9.94 4.85 -31.18
C TYR A 65 10.75 3.93 -30.23
N PRO A 66 10.22 3.59 -29.06
CA PRO A 66 10.98 2.79 -28.09
C PRO A 66 11.34 1.43 -28.69
N PRO A 67 12.65 1.09 -28.77
CA PRO A 67 13.06 -0.17 -29.36
C PRO A 67 12.51 -1.36 -28.57
N LYS A 68 11.90 -2.30 -29.27
CA LYS A 68 11.41 -3.55 -28.69
C LYS A 68 12.55 -4.57 -28.66
N ASN A 69 12.67 -5.30 -27.56
CA ASN A 69 13.57 -6.44 -27.50
C ASN A 69 13.06 -7.55 -28.41
N SER A 70 13.89 -8.01 -29.36
CA SER A 70 13.54 -9.06 -30.34
C SER A 70 13.14 -10.41 -29.70
N ARG A 71 13.51 -10.67 -28.44
CA ARG A 71 13.17 -11.90 -27.67
C ARG A 71 12.06 -11.72 -26.64
N ALA A 72 11.61 -10.51 -26.38
CA ALA A 72 10.48 -10.21 -25.51
C ALA A 72 9.87 -8.91 -26.01
N THR A 73 8.56 -8.88 -26.18
CA THR A 73 7.75 -7.72 -26.60
C THR A 73 7.79 -6.54 -25.59
N LYS A 74 8.87 -6.40 -24.82
CA LYS A 74 9.02 -5.40 -23.77
C LYS A 74 9.87 -4.25 -24.24
N GLU A 75 9.33 -3.05 -24.10
CA GLU A 75 10.01 -1.79 -24.39
C GLU A 75 11.27 -1.61 -23.54
N LYS A 76 12.30 -1.01 -24.10
CA LYS A 76 13.50 -0.60 -23.37
C LYS A 76 13.20 0.61 -22.48
N GLY A 77 13.86 0.71 -21.34
CA GLY A 77 13.72 1.82 -20.40
C GLY A 77 14.82 2.87 -20.54
N LEU A 78 14.76 3.90 -19.69
CA LEU A 78 15.77 4.96 -19.66
C LEU A 78 17.18 4.43 -19.46
N LYS A 79 17.36 3.43 -18.58
CA LYS A 79 18.67 2.81 -18.34
C LYS A 79 19.26 2.24 -19.63
N ASP A 80 18.46 1.49 -20.40
CA ASP A 80 18.92 0.89 -21.68
C ASP A 80 19.34 1.96 -22.68
N TYR A 81 18.65 3.12 -22.69
CA TYR A 81 19.03 4.26 -23.53
C TYR A 81 20.35 4.87 -23.08
N LEU A 82 20.51 5.16 -21.78
CA LEU A 82 21.72 5.77 -21.24
C LEU A 82 22.95 4.86 -21.44
N ASP A 83 22.80 3.55 -21.24
CA ASP A 83 23.84 2.57 -21.49
C ASP A 83 24.27 2.56 -22.99
N ALA A 84 23.29 2.62 -23.91
CA ALA A 84 23.57 2.69 -25.37
C ALA A 84 24.26 4.00 -25.80
N GLN A 85 24.09 5.06 -25.02
CA GLN A 85 24.78 6.35 -25.23
C GLN A 85 26.09 6.48 -24.42
N ASN A 86 26.57 5.39 -23.79
CA ASN A 86 27.77 5.36 -22.95
C ASN A 86 27.74 6.36 -21.78
N VAL A 87 26.57 6.69 -21.25
CA VAL A 87 26.43 7.54 -20.06
C VAL A 87 26.75 6.73 -18.81
N LYS A 88 27.84 7.11 -18.14
CA LYS A 88 28.33 6.39 -16.94
C LYS A 88 27.43 6.62 -15.74
N GLN A 89 27.35 5.64 -14.84
CA GLN A 89 26.58 5.72 -13.59
C GLN A 89 27.00 6.92 -12.72
N SER A 90 28.28 7.30 -12.71
CA SER A 90 28.79 8.47 -12.02
C SER A 90 28.17 9.80 -12.47
N GLU A 91 27.62 9.85 -13.70
CA GLU A 91 26.98 11.03 -14.28
C GLU A 91 25.50 11.14 -13.87
N TRP A 92 24.86 10.07 -13.41
CA TRP A 92 23.43 10.04 -13.06
C TRP A 92 23.07 11.05 -11.97
N LYS A 93 24.02 11.35 -11.04
CA LYS A 93 23.82 12.37 -10.01
C LYS A 93 23.41 13.75 -10.53
N ALA A 94 23.66 14.03 -11.82
CA ALA A 94 23.30 15.29 -12.46
C ALA A 94 21.79 15.45 -12.66
N PHE A 95 21.01 14.35 -12.69
CA PHE A 95 19.58 14.38 -12.98
C PHE A 95 18.73 13.46 -12.09
N ILE A 96 19.34 12.72 -11.16
CA ILE A 96 18.59 12.00 -10.13
C ILE A 96 17.98 13.00 -9.13
N ASN A 97 16.75 12.72 -8.69
CA ASN A 97 16.09 13.42 -7.62
C ASN A 97 16.34 12.72 -6.27
N TYR A 98 15.92 11.47 -6.17
CA TYR A 98 16.11 10.60 -5.00
C TYR A 98 16.18 9.11 -5.44
N SER A 99 16.42 8.22 -4.50
CA SER A 99 16.46 6.79 -4.80
C SER A 99 15.77 5.98 -3.70
N GLU A 100 15.14 4.89 -4.09
CA GLU A 100 14.41 4.00 -3.19
C GLU A 100 14.85 2.55 -3.34
N LYS A 101 14.78 1.80 -2.24
CA LYS A 101 14.94 0.35 -2.23
C LYS A 101 13.77 -0.33 -2.93
N VAL A 102 14.06 -1.43 -3.62
CA VAL A 102 13.03 -2.26 -4.25
C VAL A 102 12.95 -3.61 -3.54
N ASN A 103 11.76 -3.95 -3.09
CA ASN A 103 11.46 -5.23 -2.46
C ASN A 103 10.67 -6.10 -3.44
N HIS A 104 11.30 -7.15 -3.94
CA HIS A 104 10.71 -8.12 -4.87
C HIS A 104 10.15 -9.35 -4.15
N GLY A 105 9.20 -10.04 -4.78
CA GLY A 105 8.79 -11.39 -4.38
C GLY A 105 9.85 -12.45 -4.73
N LYS A 106 10.00 -13.45 -3.89
CA LYS A 106 11.10 -14.45 -3.92
C LYS A 106 11.32 -15.23 -5.22
N LYS A 107 10.36 -15.25 -6.13
CA LYS A 107 10.41 -16.05 -7.39
C LYS A 107 10.24 -15.21 -8.64
N TYR A 108 10.51 -13.92 -8.57
CA TYR A 108 10.32 -13.03 -9.69
C TYR A 108 11.64 -12.72 -10.39
N ASP A 109 11.59 -12.53 -11.71
CA ASP A 109 12.75 -12.01 -12.46
C ASP A 109 13.02 -10.57 -12.01
N THR A 110 14.02 -10.45 -11.14
CA THR A 110 14.39 -9.17 -10.50
C THR A 110 15.18 -8.24 -11.41
N LYS A 111 15.57 -8.70 -12.62
CA LYS A 111 16.38 -7.90 -13.57
C LYS A 111 15.61 -6.75 -14.19
N ARG A 112 14.28 -6.72 -14.03
CA ARG A 112 13.43 -5.68 -14.66
C ARG A 112 12.32 -5.28 -13.70
N LEU A 113 12.03 -3.99 -13.65
CA LEU A 113 10.81 -3.46 -13.06
C LEU A 113 9.79 -3.14 -14.15
N ASN A 114 8.54 -3.18 -13.76
CA ASN A 114 7.41 -2.67 -14.54
C ASN A 114 7.02 -1.28 -14.02
N ASP A 115 5.81 -0.84 -14.37
CA ASP A 115 5.24 0.41 -13.90
C ASP A 115 5.22 0.50 -12.38
N ILE A 116 5.58 1.67 -11.84
CA ILE A 116 5.60 1.97 -10.42
C ILE A 116 4.50 2.98 -10.13
N HIS A 117 3.55 2.60 -9.27
CA HIS A 117 2.52 3.51 -8.78
C HIS A 117 3.09 4.38 -7.66
N ILE A 118 2.92 5.69 -7.77
CA ILE A 118 3.56 6.69 -6.92
C ILE A 118 2.62 7.13 -5.80
N MET A 119 3.19 7.38 -4.61
CA MET A 119 2.50 7.93 -3.46
C MET A 119 1.94 9.32 -3.73
N VAL A 120 0.89 9.68 -3.01
CA VAL A 120 0.36 11.05 -2.98
C VAL A 120 1.39 11.99 -2.34
N ARG A 121 1.49 13.19 -2.90
CA ARG A 121 2.40 14.24 -2.45
C ARG A 121 1.67 15.56 -2.37
N ASP A 122 2.09 16.41 -1.47
CA ASP A 122 1.60 17.77 -1.32
C ASP A 122 2.16 18.72 -2.41
N GLY A 123 1.80 20.01 -2.34
CA GLY A 123 2.27 21.03 -3.26
C GLY A 123 3.78 21.29 -3.19
N GLN A 124 4.46 20.84 -2.14
CA GLN A 124 5.92 20.92 -1.97
C GLN A 124 6.61 19.59 -2.35
N ASN A 125 5.86 18.68 -2.95
CA ASN A 125 6.34 17.35 -3.35
C ASN A 125 6.73 16.43 -2.17
N LYS A 126 6.18 16.66 -0.96
CA LYS A 126 6.38 15.82 0.21
C LYS A 126 5.30 14.75 0.29
N VAL A 127 5.69 13.52 0.61
CA VAL A 127 4.75 12.41 0.83
C VAL A 127 4.02 12.62 2.16
N TYR A 128 2.73 12.33 2.19
CA TYR A 128 1.90 12.38 3.38
C TYR A 128 0.76 11.36 3.32
N LEU A 129 0.09 11.11 4.43
CA LEU A 129 -1.16 10.35 4.47
C LEU A 129 -2.34 11.32 4.56
N PRO A 130 -3.25 11.36 3.55
CA PRO A 130 -4.44 12.18 3.61
C PRO A 130 -5.35 11.79 4.77
N GLY A 131 -5.80 12.77 5.55
CA GLY A 131 -6.73 12.55 6.67
C GLY A 131 -8.04 11.90 6.24
N SER A 132 -8.47 12.12 5.01
CA SER A 132 -9.62 11.45 4.41
C SER A 132 -9.44 9.94 4.30
N SER A 133 -8.23 9.45 4.03
CA SER A 133 -7.91 8.02 3.97
C SER A 133 -7.94 7.39 5.36
N ILE A 134 -7.37 8.08 6.36
CA ILE A 134 -7.37 7.65 7.75
C ILE A 134 -8.81 7.65 8.30
N LYS A 135 -9.54 8.74 8.09
CA LYS A 135 -10.95 8.85 8.47
C LYS A 135 -11.81 7.77 7.81
N GLY A 136 -11.51 7.39 6.56
CA GLY A 136 -12.18 6.30 5.85
C GLY A 136 -11.95 4.93 6.47
N ALA A 137 -10.74 4.64 6.99
CA ALA A 137 -10.46 3.40 7.71
C ALA A 137 -11.21 3.34 9.05
N ILE A 138 -11.18 4.43 9.83
CA ILE A 138 -11.98 4.56 11.07
C ILE A 138 -13.47 4.36 10.79
N LYS A 139 -13.99 4.98 9.72
CA LYS A 139 -15.38 4.77 9.29
C LYS A 139 -15.70 3.30 9.07
N THR A 140 -14.82 2.54 8.42
CA THR A 140 -15.05 1.12 8.14
C THR A 140 -15.21 0.33 9.44
N ALA A 141 -14.40 0.62 10.46
CA ALA A 141 -14.51 0.01 11.78
C ALA A 141 -15.84 0.40 12.48
N LEU A 142 -16.20 1.67 12.49
CA LEU A 142 -17.45 2.15 13.09
C LEU A 142 -18.68 1.54 12.41
N VAL A 143 -18.73 1.53 11.08
CA VAL A 143 -19.83 0.91 10.30
C VAL A 143 -19.93 -0.58 10.59
N SER A 144 -18.85 -1.26 10.95
CA SER A 144 -18.87 -2.68 11.29
C SER A 144 -19.63 -2.95 12.59
N LYS A 145 -19.56 -2.04 13.54
CA LYS A 145 -20.07 -2.17 14.92
C LYS A 145 -21.45 -1.56 15.13
N TYR A 146 -21.67 -0.37 14.61
CA TYR A 146 -22.87 0.42 14.87
C TYR A 146 -23.86 0.36 13.70
N ASP A 147 -25.16 0.62 13.98
CA ASP A 147 -26.19 0.82 12.98
C ASP A 147 -25.92 2.10 12.15
N ASN A 148 -26.77 2.32 11.13
CA ASN A 148 -26.56 3.42 10.20
C ASN A 148 -26.70 4.81 10.84
N GLU A 149 -27.54 4.98 11.84
CA GLU A 149 -27.76 6.27 12.49
C GLU A 149 -26.62 6.59 13.45
N LYS A 150 -26.31 5.68 14.34
CA LYS A 150 -25.26 5.86 15.35
C LYS A 150 -23.89 6.07 14.72
N TYR A 151 -23.46 5.29 13.71
CA TYR A 151 -22.14 5.49 13.11
C TYR A 151 -22.04 6.83 12.37
N LYS A 152 -23.12 7.28 11.70
CA LYS A 152 -23.14 8.57 10.99
C LYS A 152 -22.97 9.73 11.96
N ASP A 153 -23.63 9.65 13.10
CA ASP A 153 -23.51 10.66 14.14
C ASP A 153 -22.06 10.70 14.69
N ILE A 154 -21.49 9.59 15.13
CA ILE A 154 -20.10 9.51 15.58
C ILE A 154 -19.14 10.04 14.48
N TYR A 155 -19.30 9.56 13.24
CA TYR A 155 -18.44 9.94 12.12
C TYR A 155 -18.50 11.44 11.78
N SER A 156 -19.66 12.06 11.93
CA SER A 156 -19.85 13.51 11.68
C SER A 156 -19.07 14.37 12.68
N LYS A 157 -18.87 13.87 13.90
CA LYS A 157 -18.18 14.56 14.99
C LYS A 157 -16.65 14.42 14.93
N ILE A 158 -16.13 13.50 14.11
CA ILE A 158 -14.69 13.25 13.98
C ILE A 158 -14.13 14.11 12.86
N LYS A 159 -13.06 14.86 13.16
CA LYS A 159 -12.19 15.50 12.17
C LYS A 159 -10.80 14.89 12.23
N VAL A 160 -10.19 14.65 11.09
CA VAL A 160 -8.84 14.09 10.98
C VAL A 160 -8.04 15.01 10.06
N SER A 161 -6.87 15.48 10.52
CA SER A 161 -5.95 16.23 9.68
C SER A 161 -5.23 15.31 8.70
N ASP A 162 -4.61 15.88 7.69
CA ASP A 162 -3.54 15.21 6.97
C ASP A 162 -2.38 14.95 7.94
N SER A 163 -1.54 13.96 7.62
CA SER A 163 -0.36 13.67 8.43
C SER A 163 0.71 14.74 8.26
N GLU A 164 1.67 14.75 9.16
CA GLU A 164 2.95 15.41 8.91
C GLU A 164 3.61 14.83 7.65
N PRO A 165 4.46 15.63 6.96
CA PRO A 165 5.25 15.15 5.83
C PRO A 165 6.15 13.99 6.24
N ILE A 166 6.23 12.99 5.37
CA ILE A 166 7.03 11.78 5.58
C ILE A 166 8.35 11.94 4.82
N ASP A 167 9.46 11.69 5.50
CA ASP A 167 10.79 11.77 4.88
C ASP A 167 10.99 10.68 3.83
N GLU A 168 11.71 10.99 2.76
CA GLU A 168 11.98 10.07 1.65
C GLU A 168 12.77 8.83 2.09
N SER A 169 13.54 8.89 3.19
CA SER A 169 14.24 7.74 3.77
C SER A 169 13.30 6.65 4.30
N HIS A 170 12.05 7.00 4.57
CA HIS A 170 10.98 6.08 4.98
C HIS A 170 10.17 5.54 3.79
N LEU A 171 10.63 5.73 2.57
CA LEU A 171 9.97 5.20 1.38
C LEU A 171 10.71 4.01 0.81
N ALA A 172 9.95 3.07 0.29
CA ALA A 172 10.47 1.93 -0.45
C ALA A 172 9.47 1.43 -1.49
N ILE A 173 9.98 0.79 -2.54
CA ILE A 173 9.14 0.19 -3.58
C ILE A 173 8.89 -1.27 -3.22
N TYR A 174 7.62 -1.65 -3.23
CA TYR A 174 7.18 -3.00 -2.92
C TYR A 174 6.43 -3.65 -4.09
N GLN A 175 6.80 -4.89 -4.39
CA GLN A 175 6.05 -5.72 -5.32
C GLN A 175 4.83 -6.33 -4.64
N LYS A 176 3.69 -6.26 -5.32
CA LYS A 176 2.47 -6.95 -4.87
C LYS A 176 2.63 -8.46 -5.00
N ILE A 177 2.24 -9.20 -3.95
CA ILE A 177 2.18 -10.65 -3.94
C ILE A 177 0.73 -11.09 -3.64
N ASP A 178 0.21 -11.96 -4.46
CA ASP A 178 -1.05 -12.66 -4.22
C ASP A 178 -0.77 -14.01 -3.55
N ILE A 179 -1.39 -14.24 -2.39
CA ILE A 179 -1.14 -15.41 -1.55
C ILE A 179 -2.41 -16.26 -1.47
N ASN A 180 -2.28 -17.53 -1.87
CA ASN A 180 -3.33 -18.53 -1.77
C ASN A 180 -2.67 -19.92 -1.57
N LYS A 181 -2.86 -20.88 -2.50
CA LYS A 181 -2.15 -22.18 -2.48
C LYS A 181 -0.63 -21.98 -2.55
N SER A 182 -0.19 -20.92 -3.21
CA SER A 182 1.21 -20.48 -3.29
C SER A 182 1.29 -18.97 -3.27
N GLU A 183 2.49 -18.42 -3.02
CA GLU A 183 2.80 -17.03 -3.24
C GLU A 183 2.98 -16.78 -4.74
N LYS A 184 2.27 -15.80 -5.26
CA LYS A 184 2.34 -15.38 -6.66
C LYS A 184 2.70 -13.91 -6.77
N PRO A 185 3.98 -13.58 -7.01
CA PRO A 185 4.39 -12.20 -7.29
C PRO A 185 3.70 -11.68 -8.54
N MET A 186 3.16 -10.48 -8.45
CA MET A 186 2.47 -9.80 -9.54
C MET A 186 3.39 -8.74 -10.16
N PRO A 187 3.28 -8.45 -11.47
CA PRO A 187 4.08 -7.41 -12.10
C PRO A 187 3.57 -5.99 -11.78
N LEU A 188 3.36 -5.73 -10.51
CA LEU A 188 2.80 -4.48 -10.00
C LEU A 188 3.63 -4.00 -8.82
N TYR A 189 4.19 -2.81 -8.96
CA TYR A 189 5.04 -2.17 -7.97
C TYR A 189 4.39 -0.90 -7.44
N ARG A 190 4.63 -0.59 -6.18
CA ARG A 190 4.14 0.61 -5.51
C ARG A 190 5.24 1.24 -4.67
N GLU A 191 5.39 2.55 -4.78
CA GLU A 191 6.07 3.35 -3.78
C GLU A 191 5.21 3.35 -2.52
N CYS A 192 5.78 3.01 -1.39
CA CYS A 192 5.07 2.86 -0.12
C CYS A 192 5.84 3.54 0.99
N VAL A 193 5.13 3.98 2.03
CA VAL A 193 5.76 4.18 3.32
C VAL A 193 6.22 2.83 3.84
N ASP A 194 7.50 2.74 4.24
CA ASP A 194 8.14 1.50 4.68
C ASP A 194 7.59 1.04 6.03
N VAL A 195 7.85 -0.20 6.39
CA VAL A 195 7.46 -0.78 7.68
C VAL A 195 8.22 -0.11 8.81
N ASP A 196 7.67 -0.20 10.03
CA ASP A 196 8.22 0.41 11.26
C ASP A 196 8.35 1.95 11.19
N THR A 197 7.57 2.61 10.33
CA THR A 197 7.50 4.07 10.25
C THR A 197 6.38 4.60 11.13
N GLU A 198 6.69 5.58 11.97
CA GLU A 198 5.71 6.31 12.78
C GLU A 198 5.28 7.59 12.06
N ILE A 199 3.97 7.80 11.98
CA ILE A 199 3.35 8.90 11.25
C ILE A 199 2.36 9.59 12.17
N LYS A 200 2.53 10.89 12.37
CA LYS A 200 1.73 11.70 13.28
C LYS A 200 0.67 12.51 12.54
N PHE A 201 -0.47 12.67 13.18
CA PHE A 201 -1.56 13.54 12.73
C PHE A 201 -2.45 13.92 13.91
N LYS A 202 -3.42 14.81 13.67
CA LYS A 202 -4.37 15.27 14.69
C LYS A 202 -5.77 14.73 14.42
N LEU A 203 -6.44 14.32 15.49
CA LEU A 203 -7.84 13.94 15.47
C LEU A 203 -8.61 14.79 16.47
N THR A 204 -9.73 15.35 16.04
CA THR A 204 -10.62 16.15 16.89
C THR A 204 -11.97 15.47 16.97
N ILE A 205 -12.49 15.30 18.17
CA ILE A 205 -13.87 14.82 18.44
C ILE A 205 -14.67 15.99 18.99
N LYS A 206 -15.80 16.29 18.37
CA LYS A 206 -16.73 17.35 18.76
C LYS A 206 -17.97 16.73 19.37
N ASP A 207 -17.86 16.16 20.55
CA ASP A 207 -18.99 15.59 21.27
C ASP A 207 -18.65 15.36 22.75
N GLU A 208 -19.67 15.33 23.59
CA GLU A 208 -19.60 14.93 25.00
C GLU A 208 -19.96 13.46 25.20
N ILE A 209 -20.65 12.85 24.23
CA ILE A 209 -21.23 11.52 24.32
C ILE A 209 -20.28 10.43 23.86
N TYR A 210 -19.45 10.72 22.85
CA TYR A 210 -18.57 9.73 22.23
C TYR A 210 -17.14 9.87 22.73
N SER A 211 -16.57 8.77 23.20
CA SER A 211 -15.19 8.70 23.68
C SER A 211 -14.26 8.08 22.63
N ILE A 212 -12.99 8.41 22.73
CA ILE A 212 -11.95 7.77 21.93
C ILE A 212 -11.94 6.24 22.14
N ASN A 213 -12.28 5.77 23.33
CA ASN A 213 -12.35 4.35 23.67
C ASN A 213 -13.36 3.57 22.81
N GLU A 214 -14.47 4.22 22.40
CA GLU A 214 -15.44 3.58 21.50
C GLU A 214 -14.88 3.39 20.10
N ILE A 215 -14.07 4.35 19.64
CA ILE A 215 -13.37 4.28 18.33
C ILE A 215 -12.34 3.16 18.40
N GLU A 216 -11.49 3.13 19.43
CA GLU A 216 -10.49 2.09 19.63
C GLU A 216 -11.10 0.70 19.71
N GLN A 217 -12.17 0.56 20.50
CA GLN A 217 -12.87 -0.73 20.63
C GLN A 217 -13.47 -1.17 19.28
N SER A 218 -13.98 -0.24 18.49
CA SER A 218 -14.50 -0.56 17.16
C SER A 218 -13.39 -1.03 16.21
N ILE A 219 -12.20 -0.46 16.33
CA ILE A 219 -11.02 -0.84 15.54
C ILE A 219 -10.55 -2.24 15.96
N ARG A 220 -10.44 -2.52 17.25
CA ARG A 220 -10.08 -3.87 17.78
C ARG A 220 -11.08 -4.94 17.35
N ASP A 221 -12.36 -4.67 17.50
CA ASP A 221 -13.44 -5.59 17.11
C ASP A 221 -13.40 -5.86 15.60
N PHE A 222 -13.11 -4.82 14.79
CA PHE A 222 -12.98 -4.96 13.35
C PHE A 222 -11.83 -5.92 12.98
N TYR A 223 -10.64 -5.70 13.55
CA TYR A 223 -9.49 -6.55 13.24
C TYR A 223 -9.69 -7.98 13.74
N LYS A 224 -10.21 -8.16 14.94
CA LYS A 224 -10.52 -9.49 15.49
C LYS A 224 -11.46 -10.27 14.57
N ASN A 225 -12.55 -9.65 14.12
CA ASN A 225 -13.48 -10.28 13.19
C ASN A 225 -12.83 -10.60 11.83
N TYR A 226 -11.99 -9.69 11.30
CA TYR A 226 -11.23 -9.91 10.08
C TYR A 226 -10.32 -11.14 10.22
N TYR A 227 -9.59 -11.23 11.34
CA TYR A 227 -8.72 -12.35 11.63
C TYR A 227 -9.51 -13.66 11.75
N ASP A 228 -10.47 -13.73 12.66
CA ASP A 228 -11.20 -14.96 13.00
C ASP A 228 -12.05 -15.50 11.84
N LYS A 229 -12.73 -14.61 11.13
CA LYS A 229 -13.68 -15.01 10.07
C LYS A 229 -13.04 -15.25 8.71
N TRP A 230 -11.89 -14.65 8.44
CA TRP A 230 -11.30 -14.72 7.11
C TRP A 230 -9.80 -15.04 7.11
N LEU A 231 -8.95 -14.29 7.81
CA LEU A 231 -7.50 -14.40 7.70
C LEU A 231 -6.99 -15.78 8.15
N VAL A 232 -7.54 -16.31 9.23
CA VAL A 232 -7.16 -17.63 9.78
C VAL A 232 -7.31 -18.75 8.74
N GLY A 233 -8.26 -18.66 7.82
CA GLY A 233 -8.47 -19.65 6.77
C GLY A 233 -7.30 -19.80 5.81
N PHE A 234 -6.43 -18.80 5.69
CA PHE A 234 -5.22 -18.91 4.87
C PHE A 234 -4.13 -19.74 5.51
N LYS A 235 -4.11 -19.91 6.84
CA LYS A 235 -3.14 -20.78 7.54
C LYS A 235 -3.28 -22.25 7.14
N GLU A 236 -4.42 -22.64 6.60
CA GLU A 236 -4.66 -23.99 6.06
C GLU A 236 -4.04 -24.19 4.67
N THR A 237 -3.76 -23.13 3.94
CA THR A 237 -3.14 -23.18 2.61
C THR A 237 -1.62 -23.23 2.70
N LYS A 238 -0.95 -23.87 1.74
CA LYS A 238 0.53 -23.93 1.71
C LYS A 238 1.16 -22.53 1.63
N GLY A 239 0.62 -21.66 0.78
CA GLY A 239 1.13 -20.29 0.64
C GLY A 239 0.87 -19.43 1.86
N GLY A 240 -0.35 -19.51 2.44
CA GLY A 240 -0.70 -18.77 3.64
C GLY A 240 0.05 -19.21 4.89
N ARG A 241 0.31 -20.51 5.04
CA ARG A 241 1.12 -21.06 6.12
C ARG A 241 2.54 -20.52 6.07
N ARG A 242 3.16 -20.54 4.91
CA ARG A 242 4.49 -19.96 4.72
C ARG A 242 4.50 -18.46 4.99
N PHE A 243 3.54 -17.73 4.47
CA PHE A 243 3.38 -16.29 4.70
C PHE A 243 3.24 -15.97 6.19
N ALA A 244 2.48 -16.76 6.95
CA ALA A 244 2.34 -16.62 8.39
C ALA A 244 3.67 -16.87 9.14
N LEU A 245 4.42 -17.93 8.77
CA LEU A 245 5.72 -18.23 9.36
C LEU A 245 6.77 -17.12 9.11
N GLU A 246 6.62 -16.39 8.01
CA GLU A 246 7.48 -15.27 7.64
C GLU A 246 6.99 -13.93 8.22
N GLY A 247 6.08 -13.93 9.20
CA GLY A 247 5.59 -12.74 9.89
C GLY A 247 4.39 -12.05 9.23
N GLY A 248 3.88 -12.56 8.12
CA GLY A 248 2.76 -11.94 7.39
C GLY A 248 1.40 -12.00 8.11
N MET A 249 1.31 -12.74 9.21
CA MET A 249 0.13 -12.82 10.08
C MET A 249 0.57 -12.66 11.55
N PRO A 250 1.02 -11.47 11.97
CA PRO A 250 1.49 -11.24 13.32
C PRO A 250 0.36 -11.41 14.33
N ASP A 251 0.70 -11.79 15.55
CA ASP A 251 -0.25 -11.84 16.67
C ASP A 251 -0.39 -10.43 17.29
N VAL A 252 -1.40 -9.73 16.83
CA VAL A 252 -1.68 -8.34 17.22
C VAL A 252 -3.18 -8.15 17.57
N LEU A 253 -3.83 -9.22 18.02
CA LEU A 253 -5.28 -9.23 18.28
C LEU A 253 -5.71 -8.22 19.37
N ASN A 254 -4.81 -7.85 20.25
CA ASN A 254 -5.06 -6.88 21.31
C ASN A 254 -4.67 -5.44 20.94
N GLN A 255 -4.19 -5.22 19.71
CA GLN A 255 -3.78 -3.90 19.22
C GLN A 255 -4.87 -3.25 18.38
N ASN A 256 -4.80 -1.92 18.24
CA ASN A 256 -5.70 -1.16 17.38
C ASN A 256 -5.20 -1.24 15.93
N ILE A 257 -5.65 -2.23 15.16
CA ILE A 257 -5.19 -2.47 13.79
C ILE A 257 -6.15 -1.89 12.75
N LEU A 258 -5.60 -1.07 11.86
CA LEU A 258 -6.26 -0.53 10.67
C LEU A 258 -5.58 -1.00 9.39
N PHE A 259 -6.30 -0.88 8.27
CA PHE A 259 -5.74 -1.07 6.93
C PHE A 259 -5.89 0.20 6.09
N LEU A 260 -4.77 0.75 5.65
CA LEU A 260 -4.72 1.98 4.86
C LEU A 260 -4.31 1.73 3.42
N GLY A 261 -4.71 2.63 2.55
CA GLY A 261 -4.21 2.74 1.19
C GLY A 261 -4.64 1.60 0.24
N ALA A 262 -4.01 1.54 -0.91
CA ALA A 262 -4.28 0.54 -1.95
C ALA A 262 -3.47 -0.74 -1.70
N GLY A 263 -4.05 -1.88 -2.07
CA GLY A 263 -3.38 -3.17 -1.93
C GLY A 263 -3.72 -3.95 -0.66
N ALA A 264 -4.39 -3.35 0.31
CA ALA A 264 -4.78 -4.01 1.56
C ALA A 264 -5.81 -5.16 1.36
N GLY A 265 -6.47 -5.22 0.22
CA GLY A 265 -7.40 -6.29 -0.12
C GLY A 265 -8.87 -5.91 0.05
N PHE A 266 -9.75 -6.86 -0.26
CA PHE A 266 -11.20 -6.63 -0.22
C PHE A 266 -11.76 -6.65 1.21
N VAL A 267 -11.41 -7.70 1.98
CA VAL A 267 -12.02 -7.94 3.29
C VAL A 267 -11.61 -6.90 4.31
N SER A 268 -10.34 -6.47 4.30
CA SER A 268 -9.82 -5.44 5.20
C SER A 268 -10.46 -4.04 5.03
N LYS A 269 -11.23 -3.83 3.95
CA LYS A 269 -11.89 -2.56 3.62
C LYS A 269 -13.39 -2.65 3.50
N THR A 270 -13.99 -3.77 3.85
CA THR A 270 -15.43 -3.99 3.76
C THR A 270 -16.00 -4.51 5.06
N THR A 271 -17.30 -4.28 5.26
CA THR A 271 -18.01 -4.78 6.45
C THR A 271 -18.67 -6.13 6.24
N HIS A 272 -18.38 -6.80 5.11
CA HIS A 272 -19.09 -8.01 4.72
C HIS A 272 -18.87 -9.15 5.70
N TYR A 273 -17.60 -9.42 6.06
CA TYR A 273 -17.22 -10.42 7.06
C TYR A 273 -17.46 -9.96 8.51
N GLN A 274 -17.73 -8.67 8.72
CA GLN A 274 -18.01 -8.09 10.03
C GLN A 274 -19.45 -8.35 10.47
N ARG A 275 -20.43 -8.08 9.57
CA ARG A 275 -21.86 -8.03 9.88
C ARG A 275 -22.60 -9.33 9.63
N ARG A 276 -21.95 -10.37 9.11
CA ARG A 276 -22.57 -11.64 8.74
C ARG A 276 -21.84 -12.82 9.35
N SER A 277 -22.49 -13.98 9.42
CA SER A 277 -21.78 -15.21 9.73
C SER A 277 -20.73 -15.49 8.64
N ARG A 278 -19.71 -16.27 8.99
CA ARG A 278 -18.64 -16.65 8.06
C ARG A 278 -19.20 -17.29 6.77
N GLU A 279 -20.16 -18.16 6.90
CA GLU A 279 -20.78 -18.88 5.78
C GLU A 279 -21.60 -17.96 4.89
N GLN A 280 -22.36 -17.03 5.47
CA GLN A 280 -23.10 -16.02 4.69
C GLN A 280 -22.15 -15.08 3.97
N ALA A 281 -21.11 -14.56 4.67
CA ALA A 281 -20.13 -13.68 4.08
C ALA A 281 -19.39 -14.34 2.90
N LYS A 282 -19.03 -15.62 3.03
CA LYS A 282 -18.43 -16.41 1.94
C LYS A 282 -19.38 -16.52 0.75
N ARG A 283 -20.62 -16.94 0.95
CA ARG A 283 -21.61 -17.09 -0.13
C ARG A 283 -21.79 -15.79 -0.89
N ASP A 284 -22.00 -14.69 -0.19
CA ASP A 284 -22.24 -13.40 -0.81
C ASP A 284 -21.01 -12.86 -1.54
N SER A 285 -19.83 -13.03 -0.94
CA SER A 285 -18.55 -12.65 -1.58
C SER A 285 -18.30 -13.52 -2.82
N PHE A 286 -18.53 -14.82 -2.73
CA PHE A 286 -18.35 -15.71 -3.87
C PHE A 286 -19.29 -15.37 -5.02
N LYS A 287 -20.57 -15.15 -4.74
CA LYS A 287 -21.57 -14.71 -5.74
C LYS A 287 -21.16 -13.44 -6.46
N LYS A 288 -20.67 -12.43 -5.73
CA LYS A 288 -20.17 -11.16 -6.30
C LYS A 288 -18.92 -11.36 -7.15
N LEU A 289 -17.94 -12.11 -6.63
CA LEU A 289 -16.67 -12.34 -7.31
C LEU A 289 -16.82 -13.23 -8.55
N THR A 290 -17.71 -14.20 -8.54
CA THR A 290 -18.04 -15.03 -9.72
C THR A 290 -18.62 -14.16 -10.84
N LYS A 291 -19.50 -13.22 -10.50
CA LYS A 291 -20.06 -12.26 -11.47
C LYS A 291 -19.00 -11.30 -12.00
N GLN A 292 -18.11 -10.81 -11.13
CA GLN A 292 -17.10 -9.80 -11.50
C GLN A 292 -15.87 -10.42 -12.18
N PHE A 293 -15.51 -11.64 -11.82
CA PHE A 293 -14.32 -12.34 -12.31
C PHE A 293 -14.64 -13.78 -12.72
N PRO A 294 -15.48 -13.97 -13.77
CA PRO A 294 -15.95 -15.31 -14.18
C PRO A 294 -14.81 -16.25 -14.58
N LYS A 295 -13.74 -15.73 -15.18
CA LYS A 295 -12.54 -16.53 -15.52
C LYS A 295 -11.81 -17.12 -14.32
N ILE A 296 -11.93 -16.52 -13.14
CA ILE A 296 -11.25 -16.98 -11.92
C ILE A 296 -12.15 -17.89 -11.09
N TYR A 297 -13.43 -17.55 -10.98
CA TYR A 297 -14.38 -18.16 -10.05
C TYR A 297 -15.47 -19.00 -10.75
N GLY A 298 -15.70 -18.78 -12.07
CA GLY A 298 -16.81 -19.41 -12.78
C GLY A 298 -16.79 -20.94 -12.82
N ASN A 299 -15.58 -21.52 -12.91
CA ASN A 299 -15.40 -22.99 -12.95
C ASN A 299 -15.05 -23.58 -11.57
N THR A 300 -15.27 -22.85 -10.49
CA THR A 300 -14.96 -23.33 -9.14
C THR A 300 -16.12 -24.15 -8.61
N THR A 301 -15.90 -25.43 -8.33
CA THR A 301 -16.87 -26.32 -7.69
C THR A 301 -16.94 -26.00 -6.18
N GLY A 302 -18.10 -25.56 -5.73
CA GLY A 302 -18.32 -25.16 -4.35
C GLY A 302 -17.70 -23.82 -3.98
N ILE A 303 -17.88 -23.39 -2.72
CA ILE A 303 -17.32 -22.16 -2.19
C ILE A 303 -16.00 -22.45 -1.49
N PRO A 304 -14.86 -21.94 -1.97
CA PRO A 304 -13.58 -22.14 -1.29
C PRO A 304 -13.60 -21.65 0.17
N SER A 305 -12.88 -22.34 1.07
CA SER A 305 -12.83 -22.01 2.49
C SER A 305 -12.33 -20.59 2.79
N ASN A 306 -11.48 -20.06 1.92
CA ASN A 306 -10.83 -18.77 2.02
C ASN A 306 -11.33 -17.75 0.99
N VAL A 307 -12.62 -17.69 0.72
CA VAL A 307 -13.21 -16.65 -0.16
C VAL A 307 -13.25 -15.29 0.55
N PRO A 308 -12.77 -14.20 -0.07
CA PRO A 308 -12.03 -14.12 -1.35
C PRO A 308 -10.72 -14.93 -1.29
N ILE A 309 -10.43 -15.70 -2.35
CA ILE A 309 -9.36 -16.72 -2.35
C ILE A 309 -7.92 -16.16 -2.40
N VAL A 310 -7.73 -14.86 -2.26
CA VAL A 310 -6.41 -14.22 -2.37
C VAL A 310 -6.20 -13.23 -1.24
N LEU A 311 -5.21 -13.52 -0.41
CA LEU A 311 -4.67 -12.56 0.56
C LEU A 311 -3.63 -11.68 -0.16
N LYS A 312 -3.65 -10.39 0.12
CA LYS A 312 -2.73 -9.41 -0.47
C LYS A 312 -1.55 -9.17 0.47
N GLY A 313 -0.37 -9.45 -0.03
CA GLY A 313 0.85 -9.27 0.72
C GLY A 313 2.00 -8.73 -0.11
N THR A 314 3.11 -8.63 0.54
CA THR A 314 4.43 -8.31 -0.02
C THR A 314 5.52 -8.91 0.85
N THR A 315 6.78 -8.86 0.38
CA THR A 315 7.93 -9.34 1.15
C THR A 315 9.03 -8.29 1.18
N ASN A 316 9.79 -8.27 2.26
CA ASN A 316 11.08 -7.61 2.31
C ASN A 316 12.16 -8.69 2.20
N GLN A 317 12.86 -8.74 1.07
CA GLN A 317 13.86 -9.78 0.81
C GLN A 317 15.05 -9.72 1.76
N SER A 318 15.52 -8.54 2.10
CA SER A 318 16.66 -8.36 2.99
C SER A 318 16.38 -8.81 4.43
N ARG A 319 15.13 -8.72 4.87
CA ARG A 319 14.67 -9.16 6.20
C ARG A 319 14.04 -10.56 6.19
N HIS A 320 13.89 -11.19 5.03
CA HIS A 320 13.14 -12.44 4.85
C HIS A 320 11.74 -12.44 5.48
N THR A 321 11.11 -11.27 5.53
CA THR A 321 9.84 -11.05 6.23
C THR A 321 8.74 -10.75 5.22
N SER A 322 7.57 -11.31 5.48
CA SER A 322 6.35 -11.07 4.72
C SER A 322 5.41 -10.12 5.48
N TYR A 323 4.65 -9.30 4.75
CA TYR A 323 3.76 -8.27 5.30
C TYR A 323 2.42 -8.23 4.60
N GLN A 324 1.35 -7.97 5.32
CA GLN A 324 0.08 -7.53 4.71
C GLN A 324 0.20 -6.07 4.29
N GLN A 325 -0.17 -5.76 3.05
CA GLN A 325 -0.13 -4.37 2.58
C GLN A 325 -1.15 -3.51 3.31
N GLY A 326 -0.72 -2.34 3.73
CA GLY A 326 -1.55 -1.34 4.38
C GLY A 326 -1.86 -1.60 5.85
N MET A 327 -1.32 -2.63 6.47
CA MET A 327 -1.52 -2.95 7.88
C MET A 327 -0.81 -1.94 8.78
N CYS A 328 -1.54 -1.34 9.71
CA CYS A 328 -1.04 -0.31 10.62
C CYS A 328 -1.59 -0.52 12.01
N GLU A 329 -0.79 -0.21 13.03
CA GLU A 329 -1.24 0.03 14.38
C GLU A 329 -1.55 1.52 14.56
N ILE A 330 -2.61 1.86 15.28
CA ILE A 330 -2.98 3.24 15.60
C ILE A 330 -3.10 3.43 17.10
N SER A 331 -2.54 4.51 17.62
CA SER A 331 -2.64 4.93 19.01
C SER A 331 -3.10 6.38 19.12
N PHE A 332 -3.75 6.69 20.25
CA PHE A 332 -4.34 8.01 20.50
C PHE A 332 -3.86 8.52 21.86
N GLN A 333 -3.40 9.78 21.88
CA GLN A 333 -3.02 10.49 23.08
C GLN A 333 -3.81 11.78 23.18
N GLU A 334 -4.62 11.95 24.21
CA GLU A 334 -5.39 13.17 24.43
C GLU A 334 -4.42 14.34 24.69
N LEU A 335 -4.62 15.40 23.94
CA LEU A 335 -3.86 16.65 24.13
C LEU A 335 -4.57 17.47 25.19
N ASN A 336 -3.87 17.80 26.26
CA ASN A 336 -4.38 18.76 27.25
C ASN A 336 -4.70 20.06 26.52
N ASN A 337 -5.92 20.53 26.64
CA ASN A 337 -6.28 21.87 26.21
C ASN A 337 -5.55 22.86 27.15
N GLU A 338 -4.27 23.13 26.88
CA GLU A 338 -3.71 24.36 27.37
C GLU A 338 -4.46 25.48 26.67
N VAL A 339 -5.22 26.21 27.46
CA VAL A 339 -5.99 27.40 27.08
C VAL A 339 -5.01 28.34 26.37
N LEU A 340 -5.18 28.50 25.05
CA LEU A 340 -4.58 29.58 24.28
C LEU A 340 -5.26 30.88 24.65
#